data_30e386b50ebd3de517bd13dd9b3c781c
#
_entry.id   30e386b50ebd3de517bd13dd9b3c781c
#
_cell.length_a   1.000
_cell.length_b   1.000
_cell.length_c   1.000
_cell.angle_alpha   90.00
_cell.angle_beta   90.00
_cell.angle_gamma   90.00
#
_symmetry.space_group_name_H-M   'P 1'
#
loop_
_entity.id
_entity.type
_entity.pdbx_description
1 polymer ?
#
loop_
_entity_poly.entity_id
_entity_poly.type
_entity_poly.pdbx_seq_one_letter_code
_entity_poly.pdbx_strand_id
1 'polypeptide(L)'
;MMQTNTPARDPLADIGNFVFLRDEPQPADVIFITGGAYPEVGERAAALWRQGLAPVILPSGRYSVHDGRFIGAQSLADRYPGPYATEWEFLRDVCVKNGVDETAFLKEDRAVSTWDNARFSRRVTNAAGLNVRRAILVCKSLHARRAYMYYQYFYPETQFFICPQDIEGITKATWHTTPEGINLVFSELEKIGHQFGEMYCQQLAGERFDPDAPSMLDRWNGVK
;
A
#
# COMPACT_ATOMS: atom_id res chain seq x y z
N MET A 1 -2.34 12.13 48.03
CA MET A 1 -1.86 11.17 47.01
C MET A 1 -2.89 11.12 45.88
N MET A 2 -2.61 11.74 44.75
CA MET A 2 -3.45 11.59 43.57
C MET A 2 -3.23 10.20 42.99
N GLN A 3 -4.23 9.35 43.03
CA GLN A 3 -4.24 8.10 42.26
C GLN A 3 -4.30 8.48 40.80
N THR A 4 -3.20 8.28 40.07
CA THR A 4 -3.20 8.32 38.61
C THR A 4 -3.98 7.11 38.11
N ASN A 5 -5.24 7.31 37.82
CA ASN A 5 -6.10 6.30 37.19
C ASN A 5 -5.60 6.07 35.77
N THR A 6 -4.66 5.14 35.57
CA THR A 6 -4.25 4.73 34.25
C THR A 6 -5.48 4.09 33.59
N PRO A 7 -5.94 4.61 32.42
CA PRO A 7 -7.10 4.01 31.78
C PRO A 7 -6.82 2.55 31.45
N ALA A 8 -7.83 1.70 31.59
CA ALA A 8 -7.73 0.29 31.24
C ALA A 8 -7.30 0.19 29.75
N ARG A 9 -6.37 -0.73 29.45
CA ARG A 9 -5.97 -1.01 28.08
C ARG A 9 -7.16 -1.59 27.30
N ASP A 10 -7.35 -1.11 26.07
CA ASP A 10 -8.33 -1.62 25.13
C ASP A 10 -7.61 -2.39 24.02
N PRO A 11 -7.64 -3.73 24.00
CA PRO A 11 -6.99 -4.53 22.97
C PRO A 11 -7.46 -4.22 21.54
N LEU A 12 -8.73 -3.83 21.36
CA LEU A 12 -9.25 -3.47 20.05
C LEU A 12 -8.65 -2.14 19.56
N ALA A 13 -8.50 -1.18 20.45
CA ALA A 13 -7.82 0.07 20.14
C ALA A 13 -6.34 -0.15 19.80
N ASP A 14 -5.64 -1.04 20.53
CA ASP A 14 -4.23 -1.38 20.28
C ASP A 14 -4.07 -2.03 18.89
N ILE A 15 -4.94 -2.97 18.52
CA ILE A 15 -4.97 -3.59 17.19
C ILE A 15 -5.27 -2.53 16.12
N GLY A 16 -6.28 -1.70 16.31
CA GLY A 16 -6.63 -0.62 15.41
C GLY A 16 -5.47 0.37 15.21
N ASN A 17 -4.78 0.76 16.26
CA ASN A 17 -3.59 1.61 16.21
C ASN A 17 -2.44 0.96 15.44
N PHE A 18 -2.28 -0.35 15.55
CA PHE A 18 -1.25 -1.07 14.83
C PHE A 18 -1.56 -1.18 13.33
N VAL A 19 -2.79 -1.56 12.95
CA VAL A 19 -3.16 -1.85 11.56
C VAL A 19 -3.40 -0.58 10.75
N PHE A 20 -4.19 0.36 11.29
CA PHE A 20 -4.66 1.55 10.56
C PHE A 20 -3.72 2.74 10.77
N LEU A 21 -2.60 2.73 10.05
CA LEU A 21 -1.70 3.87 10.02
C LEU A 21 -2.31 5.02 9.21
N ARG A 22 -2.14 6.25 9.70
CA ARG A 22 -2.50 7.46 8.98
C ARG A 22 -1.65 8.62 9.47
N ASP A 23 -0.96 9.27 8.54
CA ASP A 23 -0.15 10.45 8.78
C ASP A 23 -0.77 11.67 8.09
N GLU A 24 -0.39 12.86 8.57
CA GLU A 24 -0.64 14.09 7.82
C GLU A 24 0.29 14.14 6.61
N PRO A 25 -0.25 14.41 5.40
CA PRO A 25 0.56 14.43 4.19
C PRO A 25 1.60 15.56 4.23
N GLN A 26 2.79 15.27 3.77
CA GLN A 26 3.91 16.21 3.70
C GLN A 26 4.53 16.20 2.31
N PRO A 27 5.24 17.29 1.89
CA PRO A 27 5.99 17.30 0.65
C PRO A 27 6.96 16.12 0.54
N ALA A 28 6.96 15.46 -0.62
CA ALA A 28 7.69 14.23 -0.88
C ALA A 28 8.24 14.19 -2.33
N ASP A 29 9.10 13.24 -2.62
CA ASP A 29 9.69 13.04 -3.95
C ASP A 29 8.74 12.26 -4.87
N VAL A 30 7.88 11.41 -4.29
CA VAL A 30 6.97 10.53 -5.02
C VAL A 30 5.73 10.18 -4.19
N ILE A 31 4.60 9.98 -4.87
CA ILE A 31 3.41 9.33 -4.32
C ILE A 31 3.37 7.90 -4.85
N PHE A 32 3.56 6.92 -3.98
CA PHE A 32 3.32 5.51 -4.30
C PHE A 32 1.85 5.18 -4.13
N ILE A 33 1.31 4.40 -5.07
CA ILE A 33 -0.03 3.81 -4.95
C ILE A 33 0.13 2.29 -5.01
N THR A 34 -0.28 1.59 -3.97
CA THR A 34 -0.32 0.12 -4.02
C THR A 34 -1.39 -0.35 -4.99
N GLY A 35 -1.14 -1.46 -5.68
CA GLY A 35 -2.11 -2.08 -6.58
C GLY A 35 -3.47 -2.35 -5.93
N GLY A 36 -4.48 -2.41 -6.77
CA GLY A 36 -5.85 -2.67 -6.36
C GLY A 36 -6.88 -2.13 -7.34
N ALA A 37 -8.15 -2.45 -7.08
CA ALA A 37 -9.28 -2.19 -7.97
C ALA A 37 -10.27 -1.15 -7.42
N TYR A 38 -9.91 -0.39 -6.39
CA TYR A 38 -10.74 0.67 -5.82
C TYR A 38 -10.27 2.04 -6.29
N PRO A 39 -11.08 2.76 -7.09
CA PRO A 39 -10.69 4.05 -7.66
C PRO A 39 -10.46 5.13 -6.61
N GLU A 40 -11.11 5.05 -5.44
CA GLU A 40 -10.95 6.02 -4.36
C GLU A 40 -9.48 6.16 -3.90
N VAL A 41 -8.69 5.09 -4.04
CA VAL A 41 -7.24 5.12 -3.74
C VAL A 41 -6.51 6.01 -4.76
N GLY A 42 -6.83 5.87 -6.06
CA GLY A 42 -6.31 6.73 -7.12
C GLY A 42 -6.78 8.18 -6.99
N GLU A 43 -8.07 8.39 -6.66
CA GLU A 43 -8.64 9.73 -6.41
C GLU A 43 -7.93 10.44 -5.24
N ARG A 44 -7.61 9.70 -4.17
CA ARG A 44 -6.83 10.21 -3.04
C ARG A 44 -5.43 10.65 -3.47
N ALA A 45 -4.73 9.82 -4.26
CA ALA A 45 -3.40 10.15 -4.77
C ALA A 45 -3.43 11.37 -5.69
N ALA A 46 -4.42 11.46 -6.58
CA ALA A 46 -4.63 12.62 -7.44
C ALA A 46 -4.86 13.91 -6.63
N ALA A 47 -5.65 13.83 -5.56
CA ALA A 47 -5.89 14.98 -4.68
C ALA A 47 -4.60 15.47 -4.01
N LEU A 48 -3.72 14.56 -3.57
CA LEU A 48 -2.42 14.89 -2.98
C LEU A 48 -1.46 15.49 -4.01
N TRP A 49 -1.44 14.96 -5.22
CA TRP A 49 -0.62 15.49 -6.31
C TRP A 49 -1.05 16.93 -6.69
N ARG A 50 -2.36 17.19 -6.83
CA ARG A 50 -2.89 18.53 -7.12
C ARG A 50 -2.58 19.56 -6.02
N GLN A 51 -2.33 19.13 -4.80
CA GLN A 51 -1.85 19.98 -3.71
C GLN A 51 -0.34 20.29 -3.84
N GLY A 52 0.33 19.77 -4.87
CA GLY A 52 1.76 19.97 -5.09
C GLY A 52 2.67 19.20 -4.14
N LEU A 53 2.15 18.14 -3.50
CA LEU A 53 2.88 17.41 -2.46
C LEU A 53 3.97 16.48 -3.02
N ALA A 54 3.90 16.11 -4.30
CA ALA A 54 4.99 15.41 -4.98
C ALA A 54 4.91 15.61 -6.49
N PRO A 55 6.04 15.67 -7.22
CA PRO A 55 6.04 15.83 -8.68
C PRO A 55 5.68 14.55 -9.43
N VAL A 56 5.86 13.38 -8.81
CA VAL A 56 5.76 12.07 -9.45
C VAL A 56 4.75 11.19 -8.73
N ILE A 57 3.97 10.43 -9.50
CA ILE A 57 3.10 9.34 -9.00
C ILE A 57 3.59 8.01 -9.58
N LEU A 58 3.69 7.01 -8.74
CA LEU A 58 4.00 5.64 -9.15
C LEU A 58 2.90 4.68 -8.66
N PRO A 59 1.85 4.47 -9.48
CA PRO A 59 0.95 3.34 -9.29
C PRO A 59 1.71 2.05 -9.56
N SER A 60 1.41 0.99 -8.82
CA SER A 60 2.07 -0.29 -9.00
C SER A 60 1.03 -1.41 -9.02
N GLY A 61 1.14 -2.30 -10.01
CA GLY A 61 0.35 -3.51 -10.06
C GLY A 61 -0.04 -3.97 -11.46
N ARG A 62 0.06 -5.27 -11.66
CA ARG A 62 -0.49 -5.94 -12.82
C ARG A 62 -1.94 -6.35 -12.54
N TYR A 63 -2.13 -7.30 -11.67
CA TYR A 63 -3.38 -7.80 -11.09
C TYR A 63 -3.05 -8.82 -10.01
N SER A 64 -3.99 -9.09 -9.12
CA SER A 64 -3.79 -10.12 -8.09
C SER A 64 -3.50 -11.48 -8.71
N VAL A 65 -2.52 -12.21 -8.16
CA VAL A 65 -2.21 -13.58 -8.56
C VAL A 65 -3.44 -14.51 -8.44
N HIS A 66 -4.35 -14.23 -7.51
CA HIS A 66 -5.56 -15.03 -7.30
C HIS A 66 -6.58 -14.86 -8.43
N ASP A 67 -6.61 -13.70 -9.08
CA ASP A 67 -7.60 -13.39 -10.11
C ASP A 67 -7.12 -13.73 -11.53
N GLY A 68 -5.80 -13.81 -11.75
CA GLY A 68 -5.18 -14.11 -13.04
C GLY A 68 -5.39 -13.05 -14.12
N ARG A 69 -6.19 -12.01 -13.84
CA ARG A 69 -6.49 -10.86 -14.70
C ARG A 69 -6.96 -9.69 -13.84
N PHE A 70 -6.97 -8.49 -14.40
CA PHE A 70 -7.62 -7.36 -13.74
C PHE A 70 -9.16 -7.53 -13.78
N ILE A 71 -9.79 -7.43 -12.62
CA ILE A 71 -11.21 -7.74 -12.43
C ILE A 71 -12.15 -6.53 -12.64
N GLY A 72 -11.59 -5.36 -13.00
CA GLY A 72 -12.34 -4.11 -13.13
C GLY A 72 -12.49 -3.35 -11.81
N ALA A 73 -13.02 -2.13 -11.91
CA ALA A 73 -13.29 -1.28 -10.76
C ALA A 73 -14.29 -1.93 -9.80
N GLN A 74 -13.95 -2.02 -8.52
CA GLN A 74 -14.79 -2.63 -7.46
C GLN A 74 -15.80 -1.64 -6.86
N SER A 75 -15.64 -0.36 -7.18
CA SER A 75 -16.57 0.72 -6.88
C SER A 75 -16.57 1.71 -8.04
N LEU A 76 -17.55 2.60 -8.14
CA LEU A 76 -17.65 3.65 -9.16
C LEU A 76 -17.43 3.14 -10.61
N ALA A 77 -17.85 1.92 -10.92
CA ALA A 77 -17.60 1.27 -12.20
C ALA A 77 -18.14 2.07 -13.41
N ASP A 78 -19.24 2.78 -13.24
CA ASP A 78 -19.81 3.65 -14.28
C ASP A 78 -18.87 4.84 -14.61
N ARG A 79 -18.10 5.31 -13.65
CA ARG A 79 -17.12 6.38 -13.84
C ARG A 79 -15.80 5.87 -14.43
N TYR A 80 -15.46 4.61 -14.15
CA TYR A 80 -14.23 3.95 -14.58
C TYR A 80 -14.52 2.62 -15.28
N PRO A 81 -15.18 2.62 -16.43
CA PRO A 81 -15.70 1.40 -17.06
C PRO A 81 -14.63 0.52 -17.71
N GLY A 82 -13.43 1.03 -17.93
CA GLY A 82 -12.37 0.28 -18.61
C GLY A 82 -12.55 0.21 -20.13
N PRO A 83 -12.00 -0.82 -20.80
CA PRO A 83 -11.26 -1.93 -20.23
C PRO A 83 -9.85 -1.56 -19.78
N TYR A 84 -9.33 -2.26 -18.74
CA TYR A 84 -7.95 -2.12 -18.27
C TYR A 84 -7.31 -3.51 -18.21
N ALA A 85 -6.07 -3.62 -18.65
CA ALA A 85 -5.31 -4.87 -18.59
C ALA A 85 -4.60 -5.04 -17.23
N THR A 86 -4.30 -3.93 -16.56
CA THR A 86 -3.52 -3.92 -15.32
C THR A 86 -4.08 -2.93 -14.29
N GLU A 87 -3.73 -3.14 -13.02
CA GLU A 87 -4.01 -2.19 -11.93
C GLU A 87 -3.32 -0.84 -12.19
N TRP A 88 -2.11 -0.86 -12.79
CA TRP A 88 -1.41 0.35 -13.18
C TRP A 88 -2.21 1.18 -14.18
N GLU A 89 -2.73 0.57 -15.27
CA GLU A 89 -3.54 1.28 -16.26
C GLU A 89 -4.79 1.88 -15.63
N PHE A 90 -5.46 1.11 -14.79
CA PHE A 90 -6.64 1.55 -14.06
C PHE A 90 -6.34 2.74 -13.15
N LEU A 91 -5.37 2.62 -12.25
CA LEU A 91 -5.02 3.68 -11.29
C LEU A 91 -4.50 4.94 -11.98
N ARG A 92 -3.75 4.78 -13.08
CA ARG A 92 -3.33 5.91 -13.92
C ARG A 92 -4.53 6.63 -14.52
N ASP A 93 -5.47 5.91 -15.14
CA ASP A 93 -6.68 6.51 -15.71
C ASP A 93 -7.52 7.23 -14.64
N VAL A 94 -7.68 6.62 -13.48
CA VAL A 94 -8.33 7.28 -12.32
C VAL A 94 -7.63 8.60 -12.00
N CYS A 95 -6.31 8.61 -11.86
CA CYS A 95 -5.56 9.82 -11.53
C CYS A 95 -5.69 10.90 -12.64
N VAL A 96 -5.56 10.52 -13.91
CA VAL A 96 -5.69 11.45 -15.05
C VAL A 96 -7.08 12.07 -15.09
N LYS A 97 -8.14 11.28 -14.96
CA LYS A 97 -9.53 11.77 -14.88
C LYS A 97 -9.78 12.69 -13.68
N ASN A 98 -8.92 12.64 -12.67
CA ASN A 98 -8.94 13.53 -11.51
C ASN A 98 -7.89 14.66 -11.59
N GLY A 99 -7.37 14.96 -12.79
CA GLY A 99 -6.57 16.15 -13.08
C GLY A 99 -5.07 16.01 -12.86
N VAL A 100 -4.54 14.79 -12.82
CA VAL A 100 -3.09 14.56 -12.83
C VAL A 100 -2.58 14.61 -14.27
N ASP A 101 -1.45 15.30 -14.47
CA ASP A 101 -0.78 15.36 -15.77
C ASP A 101 -0.23 13.98 -16.16
N GLU A 102 -0.40 13.61 -17.43
CA GLU A 102 0.06 12.31 -17.95
C GLU A 102 1.57 12.10 -17.86
N THR A 103 2.34 13.16 -17.79
CA THR A 103 3.79 13.12 -17.67
C THR A 103 4.28 12.86 -16.23
N ALA A 104 3.38 12.91 -15.25
CA ALA A 104 3.72 12.73 -13.85
C ALA A 104 3.91 11.25 -13.44
N PHE A 105 3.67 10.29 -14.35
CA PHE A 105 3.65 8.88 -13.97
C PHE A 105 4.94 8.14 -14.30
N LEU A 106 5.41 7.36 -13.31
CA LEU A 106 6.27 6.21 -13.57
C LEU A 106 5.43 4.95 -13.75
N LYS A 107 5.97 3.96 -14.47
CA LYS A 107 5.24 2.74 -14.81
C LYS A 107 5.77 1.52 -14.07
N GLU A 108 4.89 0.86 -13.31
CA GLU A 108 5.09 -0.46 -12.73
C GLU A 108 3.82 -1.31 -12.93
N ASP A 109 3.79 -2.18 -13.93
CA ASP A 109 2.65 -2.99 -14.34
C ASP A 109 2.91 -4.52 -14.25
N ARG A 110 3.83 -4.95 -13.39
CA ARG A 110 4.27 -6.34 -13.27
C ARG A 110 3.91 -6.97 -11.94
N ALA A 111 3.77 -6.18 -10.89
CA ALA A 111 3.49 -6.64 -9.54
C ALA A 111 2.17 -7.42 -9.46
N VAL A 112 2.16 -8.53 -8.74
CA VAL A 112 0.99 -9.38 -8.51
C VAL A 112 0.65 -9.52 -7.03
N SER A 113 1.36 -8.79 -6.19
CA SER A 113 1.22 -8.79 -4.73
C SER A 113 1.73 -7.49 -4.11
N THR A 114 1.38 -7.24 -2.85
CA THR A 114 1.86 -6.04 -2.13
C THR A 114 3.39 -6.06 -1.93
N TRP A 115 3.98 -7.24 -1.77
CA TRP A 115 5.43 -7.40 -1.77
C TRP A 115 6.05 -6.94 -3.08
N ASP A 116 5.53 -7.41 -4.21
CA ASP A 116 6.03 -7.04 -5.53
C ASP A 116 5.79 -5.57 -5.83
N ASN A 117 4.67 -5.00 -5.36
CA ASN A 117 4.42 -3.56 -5.50
C ASN A 117 5.59 -2.74 -4.95
N ALA A 118 6.02 -3.01 -3.73
CA ALA A 118 7.14 -2.29 -3.11
C ALA A 118 8.48 -2.60 -3.82
N ARG A 119 8.74 -3.88 -4.11
CA ARG A 119 9.96 -4.35 -4.73
C ARG A 119 10.15 -3.77 -6.14
N PHE A 120 9.14 -3.87 -6.98
CA PHE A 120 9.22 -3.37 -8.35
C PHE A 120 9.14 -1.85 -8.43
N SER A 121 8.45 -1.20 -7.49
CA SER A 121 8.56 0.26 -7.34
C SER A 121 10.00 0.70 -7.08
N ARG A 122 10.76 -0.04 -6.25
CA ARG A 122 12.19 0.25 -6.01
C ARG A 122 13.02 0.12 -7.29
N ARG A 123 12.75 -0.91 -8.11
CA ARG A 123 13.42 -1.06 -9.42
C ARG A 123 13.14 0.11 -10.34
N VAL A 124 11.86 0.51 -10.41
CA VAL A 124 11.43 1.63 -11.27
C VAL A 124 12.07 2.94 -10.83
N THR A 125 12.06 3.26 -9.54
CA THR A 125 12.68 4.50 -9.04
C THR A 125 14.19 4.50 -9.24
N ASN A 126 14.87 3.36 -9.04
CA ASN A 126 16.31 3.22 -9.32
C ASN A 126 16.61 3.43 -10.82
N ALA A 127 15.84 2.79 -11.71
CA ALA A 127 16.01 2.94 -13.16
C ALA A 127 15.75 4.39 -13.65
N ALA A 128 14.84 5.09 -12.99
CA ALA A 128 14.55 6.50 -13.27
C ALA A 128 15.59 7.48 -12.64
N GLY A 129 16.55 6.97 -11.87
CA GLY A 129 17.52 7.82 -11.14
C GLY A 129 16.87 8.65 -10.03
N LEU A 130 15.66 8.27 -9.59
CA LEU A 130 14.93 9.01 -8.56
C LEU A 130 15.43 8.65 -7.16
N ASN A 131 16.06 9.62 -6.49
CA ASN A 131 16.50 9.47 -5.10
C ASN A 131 15.34 9.75 -4.14
N VAL A 132 14.68 8.69 -3.67
CA VAL A 132 13.50 8.80 -2.82
C VAL A 132 13.92 8.95 -1.36
N ARG A 133 13.92 10.18 -0.85
CA ARG A 133 14.18 10.49 0.57
C ARG A 133 12.88 10.60 1.37
N ARG A 134 11.82 11.08 0.73
CA ARG A 134 10.51 11.24 1.33
C ARG A 134 9.47 10.70 0.36
N ALA A 135 8.53 9.93 0.85
CA ALA A 135 7.48 9.35 0.02
C ALA A 135 6.12 9.40 0.71
N ILE A 136 5.08 9.66 -0.06
CA ILE A 136 3.70 9.43 0.36
C ILE A 136 3.31 8.04 -0.11
N LEU A 137 2.72 7.25 0.79
CA LEU A 137 2.17 5.94 0.47
C LEU A 137 0.65 5.97 0.56
N VAL A 138 -0.02 5.75 -0.58
CA VAL A 138 -1.48 5.69 -0.70
C VAL A 138 -1.91 4.24 -0.93
N CYS A 139 -2.81 3.77 -0.08
CA CYS A 139 -3.34 2.39 -0.10
C CYS A 139 -4.72 2.35 0.56
N LYS A 140 -5.36 1.20 0.59
CA LYS A 140 -6.53 1.00 1.47
C LYS A 140 -6.10 1.09 2.93
N SER A 141 -6.90 1.73 3.79
CA SER A 141 -6.56 1.93 5.21
C SER A 141 -6.32 0.62 5.95
N LEU A 142 -7.06 -0.43 5.63
CA LEU A 142 -6.86 -1.78 6.17
C LEU A 142 -5.46 -2.35 5.85
N HIS A 143 -4.87 -1.99 4.71
CA HIS A 143 -3.54 -2.46 4.27
C HIS A 143 -2.39 -1.56 4.73
N ALA A 144 -2.67 -0.45 5.41
CA ALA A 144 -1.70 0.61 5.67
C ALA A 144 -0.43 0.10 6.37
N ARG A 145 -0.57 -0.68 7.45
CA ARG A 145 0.58 -1.25 8.18
C ARG A 145 1.41 -2.18 7.30
N ARG A 146 0.77 -3.14 6.63
CA ARG A 146 1.48 -4.14 5.81
C ARG A 146 2.16 -3.50 4.60
N ALA A 147 1.48 -2.58 3.90
CA ALA A 147 2.07 -1.84 2.81
C ALA A 147 3.28 -1.02 3.27
N TYR A 148 3.14 -0.26 4.37
CA TYR A 148 4.25 0.49 4.96
C TYR A 148 5.45 -0.40 5.26
N MET A 149 5.25 -1.54 5.92
CA MET A 149 6.36 -2.43 6.28
C MET A 149 7.12 -2.94 5.05
N TYR A 150 6.43 -3.30 3.96
CA TYR A 150 7.09 -3.68 2.72
C TYR A 150 7.84 -2.52 2.07
N TYR A 151 7.21 -1.36 1.94
CA TYR A 151 7.88 -0.21 1.34
C TYR A 151 9.08 0.23 2.18
N GLN A 152 8.97 0.27 3.51
CA GLN A 152 10.11 0.61 4.38
C GLN A 152 11.26 -0.40 4.27
N TYR A 153 10.95 -1.68 4.07
CA TYR A 153 11.98 -2.72 3.86
C TYR A 153 12.77 -2.48 2.57
N PHE A 154 12.10 -2.11 1.48
CA PHE A 154 12.75 -1.85 0.19
C PHE A 154 13.34 -0.45 0.06
N TYR A 155 12.93 0.47 0.90
CA TYR A 155 13.39 1.86 0.96
C TYR A 155 13.80 2.22 2.40
N PRO A 156 14.86 1.58 2.94
CA PRO A 156 15.24 1.76 4.35
C PRO A 156 15.66 3.20 4.69
N GLU A 157 16.12 3.97 3.70
CA GLU A 157 16.53 5.37 3.83
C GLU A 157 15.41 6.39 3.67
N THR A 158 14.18 5.95 3.33
CA THR A 158 13.06 6.82 2.98
C THR A 158 12.17 7.09 4.20
N GLN A 159 11.83 8.35 4.41
CA GLN A 159 10.75 8.73 5.33
C GLN A 159 9.41 8.59 4.62
N PHE A 160 8.53 7.74 5.13
CA PHE A 160 7.19 7.56 4.60
C PHE A 160 6.14 8.37 5.36
N PHE A 161 5.16 8.90 4.60
CA PHE A 161 3.90 9.47 5.11
C PHE A 161 2.76 8.60 4.60
N ILE A 162 2.08 7.93 5.51
CA ILE A 162 1.03 6.96 5.17
C ILE A 162 -0.29 7.70 5.07
N CYS A 163 -0.82 7.87 3.85
CA CYS A 163 -2.00 8.67 3.55
C CYS A 163 -3.11 7.80 2.93
N PRO A 164 -3.64 6.81 3.66
CA PRO A 164 -4.54 5.81 3.11
C PRO A 164 -5.93 6.37 2.81
N GLN A 165 -6.71 5.57 2.07
CA GLN A 165 -8.12 5.78 1.80
C GLN A 165 -8.96 4.72 2.50
N ASP A 166 -10.00 5.14 3.20
CA ASP A 166 -10.98 4.24 3.79
C ASP A 166 -11.88 3.67 2.69
N ILE A 167 -12.06 2.35 2.68
CA ILE A 167 -12.81 1.61 1.67
C ILE A 167 -13.88 0.76 2.37
N GLU A 168 -15.07 0.67 1.78
CA GLU A 168 -16.17 -0.21 2.23
C GLU A 168 -16.58 -0.01 3.69
N GLY A 169 -16.37 1.18 4.24
CA GLY A 169 -16.72 1.49 5.64
C GLY A 169 -15.83 0.82 6.69
N ILE A 170 -14.77 0.11 6.27
CA ILE A 170 -13.80 -0.51 7.19
C ILE A 170 -12.73 0.51 7.53
N THR A 171 -12.86 1.07 8.72
CA THR A 171 -11.99 2.13 9.25
C THR A 171 -11.43 1.73 10.61
N LYS A 172 -10.48 2.52 11.12
CA LYS A 172 -9.97 2.35 12.49
C LYS A 172 -11.07 2.37 13.56
N ALA A 173 -12.15 3.11 13.32
CA ALA A 173 -13.26 3.22 14.28
C ALA A 173 -14.31 2.12 14.12
N THR A 174 -14.42 1.48 12.95
CA THR A 174 -15.55 0.60 12.62
C THR A 174 -15.17 -0.87 12.39
N TRP A 175 -13.90 -1.20 12.17
CA TRP A 175 -13.46 -2.54 11.81
C TRP A 175 -13.95 -3.65 12.73
N HIS A 176 -14.12 -3.36 14.03
CA HIS A 176 -14.53 -4.31 15.06
C HIS A 176 -16.04 -4.38 15.26
N THR A 177 -16.82 -3.64 14.49
CA THR A 177 -18.29 -3.57 14.63
C THR A 177 -19.01 -4.61 13.77
N THR A 178 -18.31 -5.28 12.85
CA THR A 178 -18.86 -6.33 11.98
C THR A 178 -17.96 -7.56 11.92
N PRO A 179 -18.52 -8.77 11.77
CA PRO A 179 -17.71 -9.98 11.58
C PRO A 179 -16.75 -9.89 10.39
N GLU A 180 -17.18 -9.24 9.31
CA GLU A 180 -16.36 -9.04 8.11
C GLU A 180 -15.13 -8.19 8.42
N GLY A 181 -15.31 -7.03 9.04
CA GLY A 181 -14.20 -6.14 9.41
C GLY A 181 -13.22 -6.82 10.36
N ILE A 182 -13.72 -7.58 11.35
CA ILE A 182 -12.90 -8.38 12.27
C ILE A 182 -12.06 -9.38 11.47
N ASN A 183 -12.68 -10.19 10.62
CA ASN A 183 -11.99 -11.22 9.83
C ASN A 183 -10.91 -10.60 8.91
N LEU A 184 -11.19 -9.48 8.28
CA LEU A 184 -10.24 -8.79 7.41
C LEU A 184 -9.03 -8.27 8.19
N VAL A 185 -9.24 -7.67 9.36
CA VAL A 185 -8.14 -7.17 10.20
C VAL A 185 -7.28 -8.32 10.71
N PHE A 186 -7.89 -9.41 11.19
CA PHE A 186 -7.12 -10.57 11.66
C PHE A 186 -6.37 -11.27 10.53
N SER A 187 -6.94 -11.33 9.30
CA SER A 187 -6.23 -11.80 8.11
C SER A 187 -5.00 -10.94 7.77
N GLU A 188 -5.07 -9.61 7.96
CA GLU A 188 -3.89 -8.75 7.79
C GLU A 188 -2.83 -9.01 8.87
N LEU A 189 -3.23 -9.19 10.13
CA LEU A 189 -2.31 -9.54 11.23
C LEU A 189 -1.60 -10.89 10.98
N GLU A 190 -2.34 -11.90 10.52
CA GLU A 190 -1.79 -13.21 10.16
C GLU A 190 -0.72 -13.08 9.07
N LYS A 191 -1.03 -12.36 7.99
CA LYS A 191 -0.07 -12.08 6.92
C LYS A 191 1.16 -11.32 7.41
N ILE A 192 0.98 -10.32 8.26
CA ILE A 192 2.07 -9.56 8.85
C ILE A 192 2.95 -10.49 9.71
N GLY A 193 2.36 -11.26 10.62
CA GLY A 193 3.11 -12.16 11.49
C GLY A 193 3.94 -13.18 10.74
N HIS A 194 3.33 -13.81 9.74
CA HIS A 194 4.00 -14.83 8.92
C HIS A 194 5.11 -14.24 8.04
N GLN A 195 4.79 -13.21 7.25
CA GLN A 195 5.67 -12.70 6.20
C GLN A 195 6.85 -11.89 6.76
N PHE A 196 6.60 -11.02 7.74
CA PHE A 196 7.66 -10.16 8.27
C PHE A 196 8.57 -10.84 9.29
N GLY A 197 8.09 -11.87 9.98
CA GLY A 197 8.94 -12.72 10.81
C GLY A 197 10.10 -13.30 10.00
N GLU A 198 9.80 -13.90 8.85
CA GLU A 198 10.80 -14.45 7.94
C GLU A 198 11.73 -13.37 7.36
N MET A 199 11.17 -12.26 6.88
CA MET A 199 11.95 -11.14 6.33
C MET A 199 12.99 -10.59 7.32
N TYR A 200 12.60 -10.36 8.56
CA TYR A 200 13.50 -9.81 9.57
C TYR A 200 14.54 -10.83 10.02
N CYS A 201 14.22 -12.12 10.05
CA CYS A 201 15.21 -13.19 10.30
C CYS A 201 16.29 -13.20 9.21
N GLN A 202 15.91 -13.09 7.94
CA GLN A 202 16.85 -13.02 6.82
C GLN A 202 17.72 -11.75 6.90
N GLN A 203 17.12 -10.60 7.19
CA GLN A 203 17.86 -9.35 7.38
C GLN A 203 18.87 -9.45 8.54
N LEU A 204 18.49 -10.08 9.63
CA LEU A 204 19.37 -10.31 10.78
C LEU A 204 20.54 -11.26 10.44
N ALA A 205 20.30 -12.25 9.55
CA ALA A 205 21.34 -13.14 9.04
C ALA A 205 22.32 -12.46 8.06
N GLY A 206 22.13 -11.17 7.77
CA GLY A 206 22.97 -10.41 6.85
C GLY A 206 22.62 -10.63 5.37
N GLU A 207 21.51 -11.28 5.08
CA GLU A 207 20.97 -11.38 3.73
C GLU A 207 20.49 -10.00 3.31
N ARG A 208 21.27 -9.35 2.46
CA ARG A 208 20.89 -8.03 1.93
C ARG A 208 19.76 -8.20 0.94
N PHE A 209 18.80 -7.30 1.07
CA PHE A 209 17.74 -7.17 0.10
C PHE A 209 18.32 -6.93 -1.31
N ASP A 210 18.00 -7.85 -2.22
CA ASP A 210 18.24 -7.71 -3.66
C ASP A 210 16.89 -7.53 -4.35
N PRO A 211 16.61 -6.34 -4.96
CA PRO A 211 15.37 -6.11 -5.69
C PRO A 211 15.21 -7.09 -6.86
N ASP A 212 16.28 -7.73 -7.32
CA ASP A 212 16.29 -8.67 -8.42
C ASP A 212 16.20 -10.14 -8.00
N ALA A 213 16.27 -10.44 -6.69
CA ALA A 213 16.07 -11.79 -6.17
C ALA A 213 14.68 -12.35 -6.54
N PRO A 214 14.54 -13.70 -6.65
CA PRO A 214 13.23 -14.35 -6.82
C PRO A 214 12.22 -13.91 -5.75
N SER A 215 10.93 -13.88 -6.12
CA SER A 215 9.88 -13.47 -5.20
C SER A 215 9.80 -14.40 -3.98
N MET A 216 9.73 -13.84 -2.79
CA MET A 216 9.49 -14.62 -1.57
C MET A 216 8.10 -15.27 -1.58
N LEU A 217 7.16 -14.78 -2.38
CA LEU A 217 5.84 -15.38 -2.55
C LEU A 217 5.90 -16.80 -3.09
N ASP A 218 6.91 -17.13 -3.91
CA ASP A 218 7.10 -18.49 -4.40
C ASP A 218 7.41 -19.45 -3.25
N ARG A 219 8.05 -18.96 -2.18
CA ARG A 219 8.31 -19.70 -0.94
C ARG A 219 7.05 -19.79 -0.07
N TRP A 220 6.29 -18.70 0.07
CA TRP A 220 5.10 -18.66 0.92
C TRP A 220 3.90 -19.43 0.35
N ASN A 221 3.75 -19.46 -0.97
CA ASN A 221 2.70 -20.24 -1.64
C ASN A 221 3.00 -21.76 -1.67
N GLY A 222 4.23 -22.18 -1.39
CA GLY A 222 4.64 -23.58 -1.29
C GLY A 222 4.43 -24.22 0.08
N VAL A 223 4.14 -23.42 1.10
CA VAL A 223 3.83 -23.89 2.46
C VAL A 223 2.30 -23.94 2.61
N LYS A 224 1.74 -25.11 2.26
CA LYS A 224 0.38 -25.51 2.64
C LYS A 224 0.43 -26.32 3.92
#